data_5abe38b50bb6870e42aa54560060d064
#
_entry.id   5abe38b50bb6870e42aa54560060d064
#
_cell.length_a   1.000
_cell.length_b   1.000
_cell.length_c   1.000
_cell.angle_alpha   90.00
_cell.angle_beta   90.00
_cell.angle_gamma   90.00
#
_symmetry.space_group_name_H-M   'P 1'
#
loop_
_entity.id
_entity.type
_entity.pdbx_description
1 polymer ?
#
loop_
_entity_poly.entity_id
_entity_poly.type
_entity_poly.pdbx_seq_one_letter_code
_entity_poly.pdbx_strand_id
1 'polypeptide(L)'
;MTYSIVARCPKTGQIGVAVQSHWFAAGIVCWAKAGVGAVATQAMALVDHGPLGIEQMGRGLTANEALDFRLSMDDSSEIRQIAMVDSSSGVAVHTGSDTIPEAGHIVGDGFSCQANMMWDSTVWKSMHDAFTESQGQLAHRMYHSLKAAEAEGGDIRGMQAARILVAVSYTHLTLPTKRIV
;
A
#
# COMPACT_ATOMS: atom_id res chain seq x y z
N MET A 1 11.46 7.33 5.16
CA MET A 1 10.57 7.20 6.30
C MET A 1 9.16 7.36 5.82
N THR A 2 8.36 6.40 6.10
CA THR A 2 7.08 6.30 5.41
C THR A 2 6.21 5.29 6.12
N TYR A 3 4.92 5.52 6.20
CA TYR A 3 3.95 4.48 6.50
C TYR A 3 2.92 4.38 5.38
N SER A 4 2.50 3.17 5.09
CA SER A 4 1.59 2.89 3.99
C SER A 4 0.70 1.68 4.26
N ILE A 5 -0.33 1.55 3.46
CA ILE A 5 -1.24 0.40 3.44
C ILE A 5 -1.50 0.01 1.98
N VAL A 6 -1.43 -1.26 1.66
CA VAL A 6 -1.99 -1.84 0.43
C VAL A 6 -3.21 -2.67 0.80
N ALA A 7 -4.30 -2.57 0.04
CA ALA A 7 -5.54 -3.25 0.41
C ALA A 7 -6.43 -3.58 -0.79
N ARG A 8 -7.15 -4.68 -0.69
CA ARG A 8 -8.26 -5.05 -1.59
C ARG A 8 -9.56 -5.14 -0.81
N CYS A 9 -10.61 -4.60 -1.37
CA CYS A 9 -11.97 -4.76 -0.82
C CYS A 9 -12.61 -6.05 -1.40
N PRO A 10 -12.90 -7.07 -0.59
CA PRO A 10 -13.48 -8.32 -1.12
C PRO A 10 -14.89 -8.13 -1.66
N LYS A 11 -15.65 -7.15 -1.17
CA LYS A 11 -17.03 -6.88 -1.59
C LYS A 11 -17.13 -6.18 -2.95
N THR A 12 -16.19 -5.26 -3.24
CA THR A 12 -16.28 -4.40 -4.45
C THR A 12 -15.22 -4.71 -5.48
N GLY A 13 -14.18 -5.50 -5.13
CA GLY A 13 -13.01 -5.74 -5.97
C GLY A 13 -12.09 -4.53 -6.14
N GLN A 14 -12.37 -3.41 -5.46
CA GLN A 14 -11.49 -2.25 -5.45
C GLN A 14 -10.13 -2.62 -4.84
N ILE A 15 -9.07 -2.12 -5.44
CA ILE A 15 -7.69 -2.33 -5.00
C ILE A 15 -7.06 -0.97 -4.78
N GLY A 16 -6.34 -0.79 -3.68
CA GLY A 16 -5.78 0.52 -3.38
C GLY A 16 -4.49 0.47 -2.59
N VAL A 17 -3.83 1.62 -2.57
CA VAL A 17 -2.65 1.90 -1.78
C VAL A 17 -2.76 3.31 -1.21
N ALA A 18 -2.37 3.47 0.05
CA ALA A 18 -2.27 4.78 0.66
C ALA A 18 -0.91 4.91 1.36
N VAL A 19 -0.34 6.11 1.31
CA VAL A 19 0.97 6.41 1.85
C VAL A 19 0.99 7.80 2.47
N GLN A 20 1.77 7.94 3.52
CA GLN A 20 2.21 9.23 4.06
C GLN A 20 3.72 9.17 4.30
N SER A 21 4.41 10.27 4.05
CA SER A 21 5.84 10.41 4.26
C SER A 21 6.23 11.86 4.54
N HIS A 22 7.37 12.05 5.20
CA HIS A 22 8.06 13.34 5.21
C HIS A 22 8.74 13.64 3.86
N TRP A 23 8.72 12.74 2.93
CA TRP A 23 9.26 12.96 1.58
C TRP A 23 8.22 13.62 0.68
N PHE A 24 8.59 14.74 0.06
CA PHE A 24 7.68 15.58 -0.74
C PHE A 24 6.96 14.80 -1.86
N ALA A 25 7.62 13.87 -2.51
CA ALA A 25 7.08 13.10 -3.63
C ALA A 25 6.56 11.70 -3.22
N ALA A 26 6.03 11.51 -2.01
CA ALA A 26 5.58 10.21 -1.50
C ALA A 26 4.66 9.43 -2.47
N GLY A 27 3.92 10.13 -3.34
CA GLY A 27 3.03 9.50 -4.30
C GLY A 27 3.71 8.66 -5.39
N ILE A 28 5.02 8.84 -5.65
CA ILE A 28 5.73 8.08 -6.69
C ILE A 28 6.15 6.67 -6.24
N VAL A 29 5.89 6.30 -5.00
CA VAL A 29 6.20 4.96 -4.47
C VAL A 29 4.96 4.08 -4.31
N CYS A 30 3.86 4.46 -4.96
CA CYS A 30 2.56 3.81 -4.84
C CYS A 30 1.91 3.55 -6.19
N TRP A 31 1.50 2.32 -6.44
CA TRP A 31 0.82 1.89 -7.66
C TRP A 31 -0.40 1.04 -7.34
N ALA A 32 -1.44 1.20 -8.13
CA ALA A 32 -2.60 0.31 -8.13
C ALA A 32 -3.15 0.17 -9.55
N LYS A 33 -3.55 -1.04 -9.92
CA LYS A 33 -4.17 -1.36 -11.20
C LYS A 33 -5.39 -2.25 -10.96
N ALA A 34 -6.53 -1.79 -11.46
CA ALA A 34 -7.79 -2.50 -11.31
C ALA A 34 -7.71 -3.93 -11.88
N GLY A 35 -8.23 -4.90 -11.13
CA GLY A 35 -8.20 -6.31 -11.51
C GLY A 35 -6.82 -6.97 -11.49
N VAL A 36 -5.78 -6.26 -11.03
CA VAL A 36 -4.40 -6.76 -10.98
C VAL A 36 -3.86 -6.74 -9.55
N GLY A 37 -3.63 -5.57 -8.97
CA GLY A 37 -3.03 -5.47 -7.65
C GLY A 37 -2.64 -4.05 -7.28
N ALA A 38 -2.06 -3.91 -6.08
CA ALA A 38 -1.43 -2.67 -5.62
C ALA A 38 -0.06 -2.96 -5.01
N VAL A 39 0.85 -2.00 -5.13
CA VAL A 39 2.22 -2.07 -4.63
C VAL A 39 2.58 -0.77 -3.93
N ALA A 40 3.25 -0.89 -2.78
CA ALA A 40 3.99 0.18 -2.12
C ALA A 40 5.46 -0.24 -1.99
N THR A 41 6.41 0.64 -2.33
CA THR A 41 7.83 0.46 -2.06
C THR A 41 8.36 1.65 -1.29
N GLN A 42 9.08 1.42 -0.22
CA GLN A 42 9.50 2.47 0.72
C GLN A 42 10.79 2.10 1.45
N ALA A 43 11.15 2.84 2.50
CA ALA A 43 12.47 2.87 3.12
C ALA A 43 13.51 3.47 2.16
N MET A 44 14.57 2.77 1.81
CA MET A 44 15.42 3.13 0.67
C MET A 44 14.73 2.61 -0.60
N ALA A 45 13.69 3.33 -1.06
CA ALA A 45 12.80 2.84 -2.09
C ALA A 45 13.51 2.63 -3.44
N LEU A 46 13.33 1.45 -4.04
CA LEU A 46 13.60 1.21 -5.45
C LEU A 46 12.26 1.31 -6.21
N VAL A 47 12.09 2.41 -6.95
CA VAL A 47 10.83 2.75 -7.63
C VAL A 47 10.35 1.63 -8.57
N ASP A 48 11.29 0.94 -9.23
CA ASP A 48 11.00 -0.12 -10.21
C ASP A 48 10.26 -1.33 -9.60
N HIS A 49 10.33 -1.55 -8.29
CA HIS A 49 9.53 -2.61 -7.65
C HIS A 49 8.02 -2.40 -7.85
N GLY A 50 7.56 -1.16 -7.96
CA GLY A 50 6.16 -0.84 -8.16
C GLY A 50 5.62 -1.26 -9.53
N PRO A 51 6.04 -0.60 -10.63
CA PRO A 51 5.51 -0.90 -11.97
C PRO A 51 5.81 -2.34 -12.40
N LEU A 52 6.99 -2.87 -12.07
CA LEU A 52 7.35 -4.25 -12.42
C LEU A 52 6.58 -5.28 -11.58
N GLY A 53 6.30 -5.01 -10.30
CA GLY A 53 5.42 -5.85 -9.48
C GLY A 53 3.98 -5.89 -10.03
N ILE A 54 3.43 -4.73 -10.41
CA ILE A 54 2.12 -4.66 -11.09
C ILE A 54 2.15 -5.42 -12.43
N GLU A 55 3.22 -5.32 -13.20
CA GLU A 55 3.34 -6.06 -14.46
C GLU A 55 3.33 -7.57 -14.24
N GLN A 56 4.10 -8.06 -13.26
CA GLN A 56 4.19 -9.48 -12.92
C GLN A 56 2.85 -10.05 -12.44
N MET A 57 2.18 -9.37 -11.51
CA MET A 57 0.83 -9.75 -11.08
C MET A 57 -0.17 -9.70 -12.25
N GLY A 58 -0.01 -8.73 -13.18
CA GLY A 58 -0.81 -8.65 -14.40
C GLY A 58 -0.58 -9.79 -15.40
N ARG A 59 0.57 -10.49 -15.30
CA ARG A 59 0.88 -11.71 -16.05
C ARG A 59 0.42 -12.99 -15.34
N GLY A 60 -0.22 -12.86 -14.17
CA GLY A 60 -0.83 -13.96 -13.44
C GLY A 60 -0.04 -14.48 -12.24
N LEU A 61 1.08 -13.84 -11.86
CA LEU A 61 1.77 -14.16 -10.61
C LEU A 61 0.93 -13.70 -9.41
N THR A 62 0.99 -14.47 -8.33
CA THR A 62 0.47 -14.04 -7.02
C THR A 62 1.32 -12.90 -6.45
N ALA A 63 0.81 -12.19 -5.44
CA ALA A 63 1.59 -11.17 -4.74
C ALA A 63 2.91 -11.72 -4.17
N ASN A 64 2.90 -12.95 -3.63
CA ASN A 64 4.10 -13.60 -3.10
C ASN A 64 5.12 -13.89 -4.21
N GLU A 65 4.71 -14.54 -5.29
CA GLU A 65 5.61 -14.86 -6.42
C GLU A 65 6.20 -13.59 -7.04
N ALA A 66 5.38 -12.53 -7.18
CA ALA A 66 5.85 -11.25 -7.71
C ALA A 66 6.86 -10.59 -6.77
N LEU A 67 6.61 -10.59 -5.46
CA LEU A 67 7.54 -10.03 -4.47
C LEU A 67 8.85 -10.82 -4.43
N ASP A 68 8.80 -12.15 -4.34
CA ASP A 68 9.98 -13.02 -4.30
C ASP A 68 10.85 -12.81 -5.55
N PHE A 69 10.23 -12.73 -6.73
CA PHE A 69 10.96 -12.44 -7.97
C PHE A 69 11.59 -11.05 -7.92
N ARG A 70 10.89 -10.03 -7.42
CA ARG A 70 11.44 -8.66 -7.31
C ARG A 70 12.62 -8.58 -6.34
N LEU A 71 12.54 -9.29 -5.22
CA LEU A 71 13.62 -9.35 -4.23
C LEU A 71 14.84 -10.09 -4.78
N SER A 72 14.65 -11.17 -5.53
CA SER A 72 15.76 -11.93 -6.15
C SER A 72 16.55 -11.11 -7.18
N MET A 73 16.01 -10.01 -7.68
CA MET A 73 16.64 -9.11 -8.65
C MET A 73 17.21 -7.82 -7.99
N ASP A 74 17.19 -7.72 -6.66
CA ASP A 74 17.67 -6.55 -5.92
C ASP A 74 18.72 -6.97 -4.87
N ASP A 75 19.99 -6.76 -5.19
CA ASP A 75 21.12 -7.06 -4.31
C ASP A 75 21.10 -6.25 -2.98
N SER A 76 20.22 -5.27 -2.89
CA SER A 76 20.06 -4.39 -1.72
C SER A 76 18.70 -4.55 -1.06
N SER A 77 18.06 -5.72 -1.17
CA SER A 77 16.70 -5.97 -0.65
C SER A 77 16.57 -5.68 0.86
N GLU A 78 17.65 -5.87 1.62
CA GLU A 78 17.64 -5.70 3.09
C GLU A 78 17.46 -4.23 3.55
N ILE A 79 17.63 -3.26 2.67
CA ILE A 79 17.31 -1.85 2.98
C ILE A 79 15.94 -1.41 2.44
N ARG A 80 15.15 -2.35 1.85
CA ARG A 80 13.83 -2.07 1.26
C ARG A 80 12.69 -2.42 2.21
N GLN A 81 11.56 -1.78 1.99
CA GLN A 81 10.28 -2.23 2.54
C GLN A 81 9.25 -2.19 1.41
N ILE A 82 8.68 -3.35 1.07
CA ILE A 82 7.80 -3.52 -0.09
C ILE A 82 6.56 -4.27 0.36
N ALA A 83 5.40 -3.82 -0.09
CA ALA A 83 4.14 -4.52 0.12
C ALA A 83 3.36 -4.65 -1.19
N MET A 84 2.76 -5.81 -1.41
CA MET A 84 1.94 -6.12 -2.58
C MET A 84 0.63 -6.77 -2.15
N VAL A 85 -0.45 -6.44 -2.84
CA VAL A 85 -1.73 -7.16 -2.75
C VAL A 85 -2.22 -7.46 -4.17
N ASP A 86 -2.62 -8.70 -4.45
CA ASP A 86 -3.12 -9.10 -5.75
C ASP A 86 -4.66 -9.06 -5.85
N SER A 87 -5.19 -9.34 -7.03
CA SER A 87 -6.63 -9.34 -7.31
C SER A 87 -7.40 -10.48 -6.62
N SER A 88 -6.71 -11.47 -6.07
CA SER A 88 -7.28 -12.60 -5.32
C SER A 88 -7.25 -12.39 -3.80
N SER A 89 -6.81 -11.24 -3.33
CA SER A 89 -6.54 -10.89 -1.92
C SER A 89 -5.27 -11.54 -1.33
N GLY A 90 -4.40 -12.12 -2.17
CA GLY A 90 -3.06 -12.52 -1.76
C GLY A 90 -2.25 -11.29 -1.34
N VAL A 91 -1.53 -11.39 -0.21
CA VAL A 91 -0.73 -10.29 0.33
C VAL A 91 0.69 -10.77 0.57
N ALA A 92 1.66 -9.97 0.14
CA ALA A 92 3.08 -10.22 0.37
C ALA A 92 3.75 -8.95 0.88
N VAL A 93 4.62 -9.08 1.89
CA VAL A 93 5.33 -7.95 2.49
C VAL A 93 6.76 -8.34 2.80
N HIS A 94 7.68 -7.46 2.50
CA HIS A 94 9.07 -7.53 2.90
C HIS A 94 9.44 -6.28 3.69
N THR A 95 10.05 -6.48 4.85
CA THR A 95 10.75 -5.43 5.62
C THR A 95 12.16 -5.93 5.82
N GLY A 96 13.11 -5.36 5.10
CA GLY A 96 14.51 -5.78 5.14
C GLY A 96 15.15 -5.48 6.52
N SER A 97 16.12 -6.30 6.90
CA SER A 97 16.78 -6.25 8.22
C SER A 97 17.54 -4.94 8.47
N ASP A 98 17.96 -4.27 7.40
CA ASP A 98 18.74 -3.04 7.43
C ASP A 98 17.89 -1.77 7.21
N THR A 99 16.57 -1.91 7.28
CA THR A 99 15.67 -0.74 7.31
C THR A 99 15.89 0.06 8.58
N ILE A 100 15.75 1.39 8.48
CA ILE A 100 15.94 2.26 9.64
C ILE A 100 14.95 1.86 10.75
N PRO A 101 15.42 1.71 12.01
CA PRO A 101 14.64 1.21 13.14
C PRO A 101 13.26 1.86 13.32
N GLU A 102 12.45 1.24 14.15
CA GLU A 102 11.01 1.38 14.24
C GLU A 102 10.40 1.13 12.86
N ALA A 103 10.75 -0.05 12.31
CA ALA A 103 10.25 -0.58 11.05
C ALA A 103 9.58 -1.93 11.25
N GLY A 104 8.45 -2.14 10.57
CA GLY A 104 7.72 -3.38 10.64
C GLY A 104 6.45 -3.35 9.80
N HIS A 105 5.72 -4.47 9.85
CA HIS A 105 4.46 -4.62 9.14
C HIS A 105 3.51 -5.58 9.86
N ILE A 106 2.22 -5.49 9.54
CA ILE A 106 1.19 -6.46 9.92
C ILE A 106 0.36 -6.77 8.68
N VAL A 107 0.18 -8.06 8.43
CA VAL A 107 -0.68 -8.57 7.36
C VAL A 107 -2.06 -8.91 7.92
N GLY A 108 -3.10 -8.43 7.26
CA GLY A 108 -4.50 -8.79 7.49
C GLY A 108 -5.10 -9.50 6.28
N ASP A 109 -6.40 -9.78 6.32
CA ASP A 109 -7.12 -10.41 5.22
C ASP A 109 -7.28 -9.45 4.03
N GLY A 110 -6.48 -9.67 2.99
CA GLY A 110 -6.45 -8.85 1.77
C GLY A 110 -5.85 -7.45 1.95
N PHE A 111 -5.02 -7.22 2.99
CA PHE A 111 -4.31 -5.95 3.18
C PHE A 111 -3.04 -6.12 4.01
N SER A 112 -2.15 -5.14 3.94
CA SER A 112 -1.06 -5.00 4.90
C SER A 112 -0.79 -3.54 5.23
N CYS A 113 -0.41 -3.30 6.50
CA CYS A 113 0.09 -2.03 6.99
C CYS A 113 1.58 -2.16 7.28
N GLN A 114 2.40 -1.28 6.76
CA GLN A 114 3.85 -1.27 6.92
C GLN A 114 4.37 0.15 7.16
N ALA A 115 5.41 0.24 7.97
CA ALA A 115 6.02 1.51 8.33
C ALA A 115 7.52 1.34 8.60
N ASN A 116 8.29 2.41 8.45
CA ASN A 116 9.71 2.46 8.77
C ASN A 116 10.11 3.83 9.30
N MET A 117 11.04 3.86 10.26
CA MET A 117 11.51 5.04 10.97
C MET A 117 10.36 5.81 11.63
N MET A 118 9.52 5.10 12.33
CA MET A 118 8.40 5.67 13.08
C MET A 118 8.83 6.16 14.45
N TRP A 119 7.93 6.88 15.10
CA TRP A 119 8.10 7.28 16.51
C TRP A 119 8.10 6.06 17.43
N ASP A 120 7.25 5.08 17.15
CA ASP A 120 7.06 3.87 17.95
C ASP A 120 6.70 2.66 17.08
N SER A 121 7.03 1.47 17.56
CA SER A 121 6.70 0.20 16.91
C SER A 121 5.21 -0.14 16.94
N THR A 122 4.37 0.63 17.64
CA THR A 122 2.91 0.46 17.66
C THR A 122 2.22 1.01 16.41
N VAL A 123 2.90 1.85 15.62
CA VAL A 123 2.32 2.58 14.49
C VAL A 123 1.63 1.66 13.49
N TRP A 124 2.28 0.61 12.98
CA TRP A 124 1.65 -0.29 11.99
C TRP A 124 0.55 -1.16 12.60
N LYS A 125 0.60 -1.42 13.93
CA LYS A 125 -0.50 -2.09 14.62
C LYS A 125 -1.73 -1.20 14.69
N SER A 126 -1.58 0.06 15.07
CA SER A 126 -2.69 1.04 15.11
C SER A 126 -3.30 1.24 13.73
N MET A 127 -2.48 1.26 12.67
CA MET A 127 -2.95 1.28 11.27
C MET A 127 -3.82 0.09 10.94
N HIS A 128 -3.36 -1.11 11.30
CA HIS A 128 -4.07 -2.37 11.06
C HIS A 128 -5.42 -2.40 11.77
N ASP A 129 -5.44 -2.06 13.06
CA ASP A 129 -6.65 -2.08 13.89
C ASP A 129 -7.68 -1.06 13.36
N ALA A 130 -7.26 0.17 13.08
CA ALA A 130 -8.12 1.20 12.51
C ALA A 130 -8.68 0.81 11.13
N PHE A 131 -7.90 0.15 10.28
CA PHE A 131 -8.40 -0.33 8.99
C PHE A 131 -9.43 -1.45 9.17
N THR A 132 -9.19 -2.37 10.10
CA THR A 132 -10.06 -3.52 10.38
C THR A 132 -11.41 -3.07 10.95
N GLU A 133 -11.40 -2.12 11.87
CA GLU A 133 -12.60 -1.58 12.52
C GLU A 133 -13.41 -0.64 11.62
N SER A 134 -12.75 -0.02 10.64
CA SER A 134 -13.38 0.96 9.76
C SER A 134 -14.37 0.32 8.78
N GLN A 135 -15.47 1.04 8.54
CA GLN A 135 -16.52 0.66 7.60
C GLN A 135 -16.57 1.61 6.40
N GLY A 136 -17.23 1.19 5.33
CA GLY A 136 -17.50 2.02 4.16
C GLY A 136 -16.52 1.81 3.01
N GLN A 137 -16.27 2.86 2.24
CA GLN A 137 -15.45 2.82 1.03
C GLN A 137 -13.96 2.57 1.35
N LEU A 138 -13.27 1.84 0.47
CA LEU A 138 -11.86 1.49 0.65
C LEU A 138 -10.98 2.72 0.92
N ALA A 139 -11.20 3.82 0.19
CA ALA A 139 -10.43 5.06 0.39
C ALA A 139 -10.58 5.64 1.81
N HIS A 140 -11.80 5.63 2.36
CA HIS A 140 -12.06 6.11 3.72
C HIS A 140 -11.39 5.20 4.77
N ARG A 141 -11.47 3.88 4.59
CA ARG A 141 -10.83 2.92 5.49
C ARG A 141 -9.31 3.11 5.50
N MET A 142 -8.69 3.29 4.32
CA MET A 142 -7.25 3.57 4.22
C MET A 142 -6.90 4.94 4.83
N TYR A 143 -7.75 5.95 4.67
CA TYR A 143 -7.56 7.25 5.34
C TYR A 143 -7.54 7.10 6.86
N HIS A 144 -8.47 6.35 7.45
CA HIS A 144 -8.50 6.10 8.90
C HIS A 144 -7.24 5.37 9.37
N SER A 145 -6.73 4.42 8.57
CA SER A 145 -5.46 3.75 8.85
C SER A 145 -4.28 4.75 8.92
N LEU A 146 -4.15 5.64 7.92
CA LEU A 146 -3.10 6.68 7.96
C LEU A 146 -3.28 7.66 9.13
N LYS A 147 -4.51 8.00 9.49
CA LYS A 147 -4.80 8.86 10.65
C LYS A 147 -4.42 8.20 11.98
N ALA A 148 -4.62 6.90 12.11
CA ALA A 148 -4.19 6.15 13.29
C ALA A 148 -2.67 6.13 13.43
N ALA A 149 -1.94 5.96 12.32
CA ALA A 149 -0.48 6.08 12.32
C ALA A 149 0.00 7.43 12.87
N GLU A 150 -0.60 8.51 12.40
CA GLU A 150 -0.25 9.87 12.85
C GLU A 150 -0.58 10.11 14.33
N ALA A 151 -1.67 9.53 14.83
CA ALA A 151 -2.07 9.63 16.23
C ALA A 151 -1.08 8.90 17.18
N GLU A 152 -0.38 7.86 16.68
CA GLU A 152 0.70 7.15 17.38
C GLU A 152 2.07 7.83 17.25
N GLY A 153 2.12 9.05 16.70
CA GLY A 153 3.35 9.81 16.51
C GLY A 153 3.93 9.75 15.09
N GLY A 154 3.48 8.82 14.26
CA GLY A 154 3.82 8.74 12.83
C GLY A 154 5.31 8.74 12.50
N ASP A 155 5.66 9.44 11.42
CA ASP A 155 7.04 9.66 10.98
C ASP A 155 7.77 10.61 11.97
N ILE A 156 8.91 10.21 12.51
CA ILE A 156 9.67 11.01 13.51
C ILE A 156 10.05 12.41 13.02
N ARG A 157 9.97 12.67 11.73
CA ARG A 157 10.22 13.99 11.11
C ARG A 157 8.94 14.78 10.85
N GLY A 158 7.78 14.20 11.14
CA GLY A 158 6.47 14.75 10.82
C GLY A 158 6.00 14.42 9.39
N MET A 159 4.75 14.77 9.09
CA MET A 159 4.12 14.56 7.79
C MET A 159 4.42 15.70 6.82
N GLN A 160 4.59 15.39 5.53
CA GLN A 160 4.77 16.38 4.47
C GLN A 160 3.89 16.10 3.26
N ALA A 161 3.79 14.85 2.83
CA ALA A 161 2.99 14.45 1.66
C ALA A 161 2.23 13.16 1.93
N ALA A 162 1.01 13.07 1.41
CA ALA A 162 0.20 11.87 1.46
C ALA A 162 -0.50 11.64 0.12
N ARG A 163 -0.76 10.36 -0.18
CA ARG A 163 -1.55 9.96 -1.34
C ARG A 163 -2.42 8.77 -1.00
N ILE A 164 -3.65 8.78 -1.53
CA ILE A 164 -4.54 7.61 -1.58
C ILE A 164 -4.86 7.36 -3.04
N LEU A 165 -4.61 6.14 -3.52
CA LEU A 165 -4.91 5.71 -4.86
C LEU A 165 -5.79 4.46 -4.80
N VAL A 166 -6.99 4.52 -5.38
CA VAL A 166 -7.90 3.38 -5.51
C VAL A 166 -8.18 3.12 -6.98
N ALA A 167 -7.83 1.93 -7.44
CA ALA A 167 -8.15 1.45 -8.77
C ALA A 167 -9.48 0.69 -8.76
N VAL A 168 -10.37 1.07 -9.67
CA VAL A 168 -11.73 0.53 -9.77
C VAL A 168 -11.95 0.00 -11.18
N SER A 169 -12.39 -1.25 -11.31
CA SER A 169 -12.86 -1.77 -12.58
C SER A 169 -14.33 -1.34 -12.78
N TYR A 170 -14.56 -0.35 -13.62
CA TYR A 170 -15.91 -0.06 -14.07
C TYR A 170 -16.31 -1.04 -15.18
N THR A 171 -17.17 -1.97 -14.87
CA THR A 171 -18.05 -2.54 -15.89
C THR A 171 -19.10 -1.47 -16.21
N HIS A 172 -18.93 -0.78 -17.33
CA HIS A 172 -19.87 0.11 -18.01
C HIS A 172 -21.15 0.50 -17.24
N LEU A 173 -21.10 1.55 -16.45
CA LEU A 173 -22.26 2.40 -16.21
C LEU A 173 -22.17 3.54 -17.22
N THR A 174 -22.70 3.33 -18.42
CA THR A 174 -23.11 4.42 -19.29
C THR A 174 -24.27 5.12 -18.58
N LEU A 175 -23.98 6.22 -17.89
CA LEU A 175 -25.02 7.13 -17.47
C LEU A 175 -25.67 7.68 -18.76
N PRO A 176 -26.99 7.51 -18.97
CA PRO A 176 -27.65 8.14 -20.09
C PRO A 176 -27.52 9.65 -19.92
N THR A 177 -26.74 10.28 -20.78
CA THR A 177 -26.69 11.73 -20.90
C THR A 177 -28.04 12.19 -21.43
N LYS A 178 -28.93 12.60 -20.55
CA LYS A 178 -30.15 13.25 -20.93
C LYS A 178 -29.80 14.67 -21.43
N ARG A 179 -29.80 14.84 -22.76
CA ARG A 179 -29.68 16.15 -23.36
C ARG A 179 -30.95 16.92 -23.01
N ILE A 180 -30.88 17.93 -22.16
CA ILE A 180 -31.94 18.88 -21.94
C ILE A 180 -31.82 19.90 -23.08
N VAL A 181 -32.86 19.90 -23.98
CA VAL A 181 -33.05 20.94 -24.99
C VAL A 181 -33.85 22.05 -24.36
#